data_49e527a9092d59a645823aaa3ea3215b
#
_entry.id   49e527a9092d59a645823aaa3ea3215b
#
_cell.length_a   1.000
_cell.length_b   1.000
_cell.length_c   1.000
_cell.angle_alpha   90.00
_cell.angle_beta   90.00
_cell.angle_gamma   90.00
#
_symmetry.space_group_name_H-M   'P 1'
#
loop_
_entity.id
_entity.type
_entity.pdbx_description
1 polymer ?
#
loop_
_entity_poly.entity_id
_entity_poly.type
_entity_poly.pdbx_seq_one_letter_code
_entity_poly.pdbx_strand_id
1 'polypeptide(L)'
;MPGDRNSLLKATAAATPLPQAHRLCIEIAGCRFWLEVDTLEGRERLEQVWQRYVAPAGADAPCGIRIQLSGTETPCIHVESKGRLVDIAEFFIGPEAKRFERVEHPTHTLYRDTVYGGAPVLESREGKGLVLPGSAWSSSGWAYFVLLLVMWRMLREYPVLTLHGAVSSAAGLALVLVGPSGAGKSTLSMAMAQQGATYYGDELAFFTLNDRHLHVWRRDLYLRPGGVQALGSAPEDFTWAESKPNDPKCVMTLQEPERPCPRNRVQFIFMDGFAEKAALHPLEGGEAARRLLKGAAYGDPSVVARLEAVSALVNQYPCWRLAVGKPSQTAALLLAHARSLA
;
A
#
# COMPACT_ATOMS: atom_id res chain seq x y z
N MET A 1 -7.13 -25.66 -25.99
CA MET A 1 -8.08 -26.51 -25.28
C MET A 1 -8.73 -25.63 -24.22
N PRO A 2 -10.03 -25.38 -24.19
CA PRO A 2 -10.67 -24.65 -23.10
C PRO A 2 -10.73 -25.60 -21.90
N GLY A 3 -9.90 -25.35 -20.88
CA GLY A 3 -9.97 -26.03 -19.61
C GLY A 3 -11.37 -25.91 -19.01
N ASP A 4 -11.86 -26.98 -18.46
CA ASP A 4 -13.20 -27.14 -17.92
C ASP A 4 -13.55 -26.04 -16.89
N ARG A 5 -14.29 -25.02 -17.34
CA ARG A 5 -14.71 -23.84 -16.55
C ARG A 5 -15.60 -24.22 -15.35
N ASN A 6 -16.20 -25.42 -15.39
CA ASN A 6 -17.04 -25.94 -14.30
C ASN A 6 -16.23 -26.49 -13.11
N SER A 7 -14.95 -26.86 -13.29
CA SER A 7 -14.13 -27.34 -12.18
C SER A 7 -13.73 -26.21 -11.23
N LEU A 8 -13.56 -24.99 -11.74
CA LEU A 8 -13.22 -23.81 -10.96
C LEU A 8 -14.33 -23.37 -9.98
N LEU A 9 -15.60 -23.55 -10.39
CA LEU A 9 -16.75 -23.16 -9.57
C LEU A 9 -17.07 -24.17 -8.45
N LYS A 10 -16.65 -25.42 -8.57
CA LYS A 10 -16.86 -26.44 -7.53
C LYS A 10 -15.94 -26.28 -6.32
N ALA A 11 -14.86 -25.51 -6.43
CA ALA A 11 -13.92 -25.28 -5.34
C ALA A 11 -14.42 -24.31 -4.25
N THR A 12 -15.59 -23.68 -4.45
CA THR A 12 -16.16 -22.69 -3.51
C THR A 12 -17.11 -23.29 -2.46
N ALA A 13 -17.10 -24.62 -2.24
CA ALA A 13 -17.86 -25.24 -1.17
C ALA A 13 -17.41 -24.71 0.21
N ALA A 14 -18.37 -24.58 1.14
CA ALA A 14 -18.18 -24.02 2.47
C ALA A 14 -16.86 -24.48 3.12
N ALA A 15 -15.91 -23.56 3.31
CA ALA A 15 -14.60 -23.89 3.85
C ALA A 15 -14.74 -24.32 5.31
N THR A 16 -14.23 -25.50 5.63
CA THR A 16 -14.08 -25.96 7.01
C THR A 16 -13.12 -25.01 7.75
N PRO A 17 -13.39 -24.64 9.01
CA PRO A 17 -12.45 -23.82 9.77
C PRO A 17 -11.06 -24.46 9.79
N LEU A 18 -10.03 -23.67 9.46
CA LEU A 18 -8.65 -24.13 9.47
C LEU A 18 -8.09 -24.16 10.91
N PRO A 19 -7.13 -25.04 11.21
CA PRO A 19 -6.46 -25.07 12.50
C PRO A 19 -5.83 -23.72 12.85
N GLN A 20 -5.86 -23.32 14.11
CA GLN A 20 -5.26 -22.05 14.58
C GLN A 20 -3.75 -21.93 14.27
N ALA A 21 -3.07 -23.07 14.10
CA ALA A 21 -1.64 -23.11 13.76
C ALA A 21 -1.28 -22.40 12.46
N HIS A 22 -2.24 -22.23 11.56
CA HIS A 22 -2.04 -21.56 10.27
C HIS A 22 -2.59 -20.12 10.23
N ARG A 23 -2.95 -19.58 11.39
CA ARG A 23 -3.50 -18.22 11.51
C ARG A 23 -2.42 -17.23 11.96
N LEU A 24 -2.38 -16.07 11.31
CA LEU A 24 -1.59 -14.90 11.70
C LEU A 24 -2.53 -13.75 11.99
N CYS A 25 -2.33 -13.04 13.10
CA CYS A 25 -2.98 -11.77 13.32
C CYS A 25 -2.07 -10.65 12.84
N ILE A 26 -2.59 -9.77 12.00
CA ILE A 26 -1.87 -8.65 11.40
C ILE A 26 -2.46 -7.36 11.96
N GLU A 27 -1.61 -6.40 12.34
CA GLU A 27 -2.03 -5.07 12.77
C GLU A 27 -1.43 -4.00 11.86
N ILE A 28 -2.30 -3.20 11.22
CA ILE A 28 -1.91 -2.08 10.34
C ILE A 28 -2.76 -0.87 10.71
N ALA A 29 -2.12 0.25 10.98
CA ALA A 29 -2.79 1.51 11.33
C ALA A 29 -3.79 1.36 12.50
N GLY A 30 -3.48 0.51 13.49
CA GLY A 30 -4.37 0.21 14.61
C GLY A 30 -5.54 -0.73 14.26
N CYS A 31 -5.63 -1.17 13.01
CA CYS A 31 -6.64 -2.12 12.55
C CYS A 31 -6.08 -3.54 12.57
N ARG A 32 -6.83 -4.49 13.12
CA ARG A 32 -6.40 -5.89 13.22
C ARG A 32 -7.18 -6.76 12.28
N PHE A 33 -6.43 -7.66 11.62
CA PHE A 33 -6.94 -8.66 10.68
C PHE A 33 -6.29 -9.99 10.99
N TRP A 34 -7.03 -11.08 10.83
CA TRP A 34 -6.41 -12.39 10.78
C TRP A 34 -6.19 -12.80 9.31
N LEU A 35 -5.05 -13.42 9.06
CA LEU A 35 -4.76 -14.16 7.83
C LEU A 35 -4.71 -15.64 8.19
N GLU A 36 -5.46 -16.45 7.49
CA GLU A 36 -5.56 -17.89 7.72
C GLU A 36 -5.28 -18.62 6.42
N VAL A 37 -4.40 -19.59 6.46
CA VAL A 37 -4.00 -20.39 5.30
C VAL A 37 -3.99 -21.86 5.68
N ASP A 38 -4.35 -22.74 4.76
CA ASP A 38 -4.54 -24.17 4.98
C ASP A 38 -3.24 -24.99 4.96
N THR A 39 -2.09 -24.38 4.66
CA THR A 39 -0.79 -25.05 4.63
C THR A 39 0.24 -24.32 5.49
N LEU A 40 1.15 -25.08 6.09
CA LEU A 40 2.25 -24.52 6.88
C LEU A 40 3.19 -23.66 6.00
N GLU A 41 3.52 -24.14 4.80
CA GLU A 41 4.35 -23.39 3.85
C GLU A 41 3.73 -22.04 3.48
N GLY A 42 2.42 -22.01 3.24
CA GLY A 42 1.69 -20.77 2.97
C GLY A 42 1.75 -19.80 4.16
N ARG A 43 1.63 -20.32 5.39
CA ARG A 43 1.79 -19.50 6.60
C ARG A 43 3.18 -18.91 6.70
N GLU A 44 4.23 -19.73 6.51
CA GLU A 44 5.62 -19.26 6.59
C GLU A 44 5.90 -18.16 5.55
N ARG A 45 5.38 -18.32 4.33
CA ARG A 45 5.48 -17.28 3.29
C ARG A 45 4.74 -16.00 3.67
N LEU A 46 3.53 -16.11 4.22
CA LEU A 46 2.78 -14.95 4.73
C LEU A 46 3.55 -14.28 5.87
N GLU A 47 4.08 -15.04 6.80
CA GLU A 47 4.84 -14.53 7.94
C GLU A 47 6.09 -13.77 7.49
N GLN A 48 6.83 -14.26 6.50
CA GLN A 48 7.99 -13.57 5.92
C GLN A 48 7.62 -12.22 5.32
N VAL A 49 6.51 -12.16 4.57
CA VAL A 49 6.06 -10.91 3.91
C VAL A 49 5.50 -9.91 4.92
N TRP A 50 4.79 -10.43 5.95
CA TRP A 50 4.05 -9.62 6.89
C TRP A 50 4.68 -9.51 8.27
N GLN A 51 5.89 -10.04 8.47
CA GLN A 51 6.57 -10.09 9.78
C GLN A 51 6.55 -8.76 10.55
N ARG A 52 6.62 -7.63 9.83
CA ARG A 52 6.59 -6.27 10.42
C ARG A 52 5.23 -5.87 10.97
N TYR A 53 4.19 -6.63 10.65
CA TYR A 53 2.79 -6.35 10.97
C TYR A 53 2.15 -7.44 11.81
N VAL A 54 2.88 -8.50 12.11
CA VAL A 54 2.37 -9.57 12.97
C VAL A 54 2.08 -8.99 14.36
N ALA A 55 0.82 -9.07 14.77
CA ALA A 55 0.39 -8.63 16.08
C ALA A 55 0.88 -9.61 17.18
N PRO A 56 0.97 -9.17 18.43
CA PRO A 56 1.34 -10.04 19.53
C PRO A 56 0.48 -11.31 19.60
N ALA A 57 1.07 -12.41 20.09
CA ALA A 57 0.36 -13.66 20.26
C ALA A 57 -0.89 -13.48 21.13
N GLY A 58 -2.01 -14.08 20.70
CA GLY A 58 -3.30 -13.96 21.40
C GLY A 58 -4.09 -12.70 21.04
N ALA A 59 -3.58 -11.84 20.15
CA ALA A 59 -4.38 -10.73 19.62
C ALA A 59 -5.56 -11.27 18.81
N ASP A 60 -6.73 -10.69 19.04
CA ASP A 60 -7.95 -11.00 18.29
C ASP A 60 -8.21 -9.94 17.19
N ALA A 61 -8.94 -10.34 16.17
CA ALA A 61 -9.27 -9.49 15.05
C ALA A 61 -10.72 -9.72 14.60
N PRO A 62 -11.49 -8.63 14.32
CA PRO A 62 -12.91 -8.73 14.00
C PRO A 62 -13.18 -9.26 12.57
N CYS A 63 -12.18 -9.29 11.72
CA CYS A 63 -12.29 -9.73 10.33
C CYS A 63 -10.98 -10.36 9.85
N GLY A 64 -11.01 -11.02 8.71
CA GLY A 64 -9.82 -11.61 8.15
C GLY A 64 -10.01 -12.23 6.78
N ILE A 65 -8.93 -12.82 6.29
CA ILE A 65 -8.82 -13.43 4.97
C ILE A 65 -8.38 -14.88 5.16
N ARG A 66 -9.15 -15.79 4.63
CA ARG A 66 -8.81 -17.21 4.54
C ARG A 66 -8.32 -17.54 3.14
N ILE A 67 -7.17 -18.19 3.06
CA ILE A 67 -6.53 -18.62 1.82
C ILE A 67 -6.43 -20.13 1.82
N GLN A 68 -7.07 -20.76 0.87
CA GLN A 68 -7.03 -22.21 0.66
C GLN A 68 -6.08 -22.54 -0.49
N LEU A 69 -4.97 -23.20 -0.19
CA LEU A 69 -3.93 -23.59 -1.14
C LEU A 69 -3.97 -25.08 -1.48
N SER A 70 -4.46 -25.90 -0.55
CA SER A 70 -4.46 -27.36 -0.70
C SER A 70 -5.62 -27.85 -1.57
N GLY A 71 -5.34 -28.88 -2.37
CA GLY A 71 -6.34 -29.64 -3.11
C GLY A 71 -6.78 -29.08 -4.45
N THR A 72 -6.25 -27.93 -4.87
CA THR A 72 -6.54 -27.36 -6.18
C THR A 72 -5.29 -26.70 -6.78
N GLU A 73 -5.11 -26.78 -8.10
CA GLU A 73 -4.10 -25.99 -8.81
C GLU A 73 -4.38 -24.48 -8.74
N THR A 74 -5.51 -24.12 -8.17
CA THR A 74 -6.01 -22.75 -8.09
C THR A 74 -6.35 -22.42 -6.65
N PRO A 75 -5.59 -21.55 -5.99
CA PRO A 75 -5.88 -21.15 -4.63
C PRO A 75 -7.17 -20.35 -4.54
N CYS A 76 -7.93 -20.60 -3.49
CA CYS A 76 -9.18 -19.92 -3.21
C CYS A 76 -9.01 -18.94 -2.04
N ILE A 77 -9.38 -17.69 -2.23
CA ILE A 77 -9.35 -16.66 -1.20
C ILE A 77 -10.76 -16.34 -0.76
N HIS A 78 -11.04 -16.54 0.52
CA HIS A 78 -12.29 -16.16 1.16
C HIS A 78 -12.07 -14.95 2.04
N VAL A 79 -12.86 -13.89 1.82
CA VAL A 79 -12.85 -12.72 2.69
C VAL A 79 -14.05 -12.82 3.62
N GLU A 80 -13.80 -13.09 4.89
CA GLU A 80 -14.84 -13.13 5.92
C GLU A 80 -15.02 -11.76 6.56
N SER A 81 -16.19 -11.19 6.41
CA SER A 81 -16.63 -10.06 7.18
C SER A 81 -18.14 -9.94 7.13
N LYS A 82 -18.78 -10.03 8.28
CA LYS A 82 -20.22 -9.78 8.46
C LYS A 82 -21.11 -10.23 7.29
N GLY A 83 -20.69 -11.27 6.56
CA GLY A 83 -21.46 -11.91 5.51
C GLY A 83 -21.50 -11.21 4.15
N ARG A 84 -20.65 -10.24 3.85
CA ARG A 84 -20.66 -9.54 2.56
C ARG A 84 -19.36 -9.76 1.78
N LEU A 85 -19.49 -10.09 0.51
CA LEU A 85 -18.40 -10.19 -0.44
C LEU A 85 -17.91 -8.82 -0.88
N VAL A 86 -16.59 -8.75 -1.09
CA VAL A 86 -15.88 -7.58 -1.54
C VAL A 86 -16.03 -7.46 -3.06
N ASP A 87 -16.63 -6.39 -3.56
CA ASP A 87 -16.55 -6.05 -4.97
C ASP A 87 -15.17 -5.48 -5.28
N ILE A 88 -14.34 -6.25 -6.00
CA ILE A 88 -12.99 -5.83 -6.39
C ILE A 88 -13.03 -4.59 -7.31
N ALA A 89 -14.09 -4.38 -8.06
CA ALA A 89 -14.23 -3.19 -8.90
C ALA A 89 -14.33 -1.89 -8.08
N GLU A 90 -14.91 -1.93 -6.89
CA GLU A 90 -14.96 -0.78 -5.98
C GLU A 90 -13.59 -0.45 -5.36
N PHE A 91 -12.64 -1.37 -5.46
CA PHE A 91 -11.29 -1.23 -4.96
C PHE A 91 -10.48 -0.18 -5.74
N PHE A 92 -10.73 -0.08 -7.02
CA PHE A 92 -10.01 0.79 -7.93
C PHE A 92 -10.81 2.04 -8.27
N ILE A 93 -11.29 2.76 -7.25
CA ILE A 93 -11.90 4.07 -7.42
C ILE A 93 -10.79 5.08 -7.73
N GLY A 94 -10.72 5.54 -8.96
CA GLY A 94 -9.74 6.51 -9.39
C GLY A 94 -9.19 6.24 -10.80
N PRO A 95 -8.06 6.81 -11.17
CA PRO A 95 -7.45 6.55 -12.49
C PRO A 95 -7.19 5.07 -12.77
N GLU A 96 -7.02 4.27 -11.72
CA GLU A 96 -6.79 2.83 -11.82
C GLU A 96 -8.08 2.01 -11.97
N ALA A 97 -9.26 2.56 -11.75
CA ALA A 97 -10.54 1.86 -11.98
C ALA A 97 -10.71 1.38 -13.42
N LYS A 98 -10.10 2.07 -14.38
CA LYS A 98 -10.07 1.68 -15.80
C LYS A 98 -9.16 0.50 -16.10
N ARG A 99 -8.38 0.04 -15.14
CA ARG A 99 -7.41 -1.05 -15.30
C ARG A 99 -8.06 -2.41 -15.36
N PHE A 100 -9.26 -2.56 -14.78
CA PHE A 100 -9.94 -3.84 -14.70
C PHE A 100 -11.17 -3.86 -15.60
N GLU A 101 -11.20 -4.82 -16.52
CA GLU A 101 -12.39 -5.19 -17.24
C GLU A 101 -13.22 -6.12 -16.37
N ARG A 102 -14.45 -5.73 -16.07
CA ARG A 102 -15.43 -6.53 -15.32
C ARG A 102 -16.40 -7.19 -16.29
N VAL A 103 -16.46 -8.51 -16.25
CA VAL A 103 -17.41 -9.30 -17.03
C VAL A 103 -18.33 -10.05 -16.08
N GLU A 104 -19.62 -9.75 -16.12
CA GLU A 104 -20.60 -10.39 -15.27
C GLU A 104 -21.15 -11.68 -15.93
N HIS A 105 -21.18 -12.75 -15.15
CA HIS A 105 -21.85 -14.01 -15.46
C HIS A 105 -22.91 -14.32 -14.39
N PRO A 106 -23.90 -15.18 -14.69
CA PRO A 106 -24.95 -15.52 -13.72
C PRO A 106 -24.42 -16.03 -12.37
N THR A 107 -23.32 -16.78 -12.38
CA THR A 107 -22.77 -17.45 -11.18
C THR A 107 -21.48 -16.81 -10.66
N HIS A 108 -20.85 -15.93 -11.41
CA HIS A 108 -19.58 -15.30 -11.02
C HIS A 108 -19.34 -13.99 -11.74
N THR A 109 -18.42 -13.19 -11.22
CA THR A 109 -17.87 -11.99 -11.89
C THR A 109 -16.40 -12.26 -12.21
N LEU A 110 -16.00 -11.98 -13.44
CA LEU A 110 -14.62 -12.08 -13.90
C LEU A 110 -13.99 -10.68 -13.90
N TYR A 111 -12.84 -10.53 -13.28
CA TYR A 111 -12.02 -9.32 -13.33
C TYR A 111 -10.74 -9.61 -14.10
N ARG A 112 -10.48 -8.83 -15.14
CA ARG A 112 -9.28 -8.95 -15.98
C ARG A 112 -8.47 -7.67 -15.90
N ASP A 113 -7.19 -7.77 -15.53
CA ASP A 113 -6.26 -6.64 -15.58
C ASP A 113 -5.89 -6.34 -17.05
N THR A 114 -6.30 -5.17 -17.53
CA THR A 114 -6.06 -4.76 -18.92
C THR A 114 -4.68 -4.14 -19.15
N VAL A 115 -3.97 -3.79 -18.07
CA VAL A 115 -2.66 -3.11 -18.15
C VAL A 115 -1.51 -4.10 -18.06
N TYR A 116 -1.60 -5.07 -17.16
CA TYR A 116 -0.49 -6.00 -16.87
C TYR A 116 -0.73 -7.41 -17.40
N GLY A 117 -1.88 -7.65 -18.02
CA GLY A 117 -2.17 -8.95 -18.63
C GLY A 117 -2.17 -10.12 -17.66
N GLY A 118 -2.38 -9.86 -16.38
CA GLY A 118 -2.43 -10.86 -15.34
C GLY A 118 -3.57 -11.87 -15.53
N ALA A 119 -3.47 -13.00 -14.85
CA ALA A 119 -4.52 -13.99 -14.84
C ALA A 119 -5.82 -13.38 -14.27
N PRO A 120 -6.99 -13.70 -14.84
CA PRO A 120 -8.26 -13.16 -14.39
C PRO A 120 -8.59 -13.63 -12.97
N VAL A 121 -9.21 -12.76 -12.19
CA VAL A 121 -9.75 -13.06 -10.88
C VAL A 121 -11.24 -13.36 -11.02
N LEU A 122 -11.68 -14.47 -10.44
CA LEU A 122 -13.08 -14.89 -10.40
C LEU A 122 -13.67 -14.62 -9.02
N GLU A 123 -14.76 -13.84 -8.98
CA GLU A 123 -15.60 -13.69 -7.80
C GLU A 123 -16.81 -14.60 -7.92
N SER A 124 -16.96 -15.54 -6.99
CA SER A 124 -18.13 -16.40 -6.94
C SER A 124 -19.26 -15.73 -6.16
N ARG A 125 -20.46 -15.67 -6.75
CA ARG A 125 -21.65 -15.13 -6.08
C ARG A 125 -22.23 -16.10 -5.06
N GLU A 126 -22.06 -17.39 -5.25
CA GLU A 126 -22.61 -18.43 -4.36
C GLU A 126 -21.70 -18.76 -3.17
N GLY A 127 -20.39 -18.67 -3.35
CA GLY A 127 -19.41 -19.17 -2.39
C GLY A 127 -18.66 -18.12 -1.57
N LYS A 128 -18.94 -16.84 -1.72
CA LYS A 128 -18.26 -15.75 -0.99
C LYS A 128 -16.72 -15.79 -1.07
N GLY A 129 -16.14 -16.24 -2.18
CA GLY A 129 -14.72 -16.41 -2.36
C GLY A 129 -14.20 -15.82 -3.66
N LEU A 130 -12.91 -15.49 -3.65
CA LEU A 130 -12.14 -15.08 -4.82
C LEU A 130 -11.23 -16.24 -5.23
N VAL A 131 -11.25 -16.59 -6.50
CA VAL A 131 -10.39 -17.65 -7.04
C VAL A 131 -9.29 -16.99 -7.88
N LEU A 132 -8.04 -17.24 -7.50
CA LEU A 132 -6.88 -16.78 -8.25
C LEU A 132 -6.30 -17.95 -9.05
N PRO A 133 -6.02 -17.76 -10.34
CA PRO A 133 -5.35 -18.80 -11.13
C PRO A 133 -3.96 -19.13 -10.58
N GLY A 134 -3.55 -20.39 -10.68
CA GLY A 134 -2.29 -20.89 -10.11
C GLY A 134 -1.03 -20.14 -10.52
N SER A 135 -1.00 -19.56 -11.74
CA SER A 135 0.10 -18.71 -12.21
C SER A 135 0.30 -17.41 -11.41
N ALA A 136 -0.73 -16.93 -10.69
CA ALA A 136 -0.63 -15.77 -9.81
C ALA A 136 0.20 -16.04 -8.55
N TRP A 137 0.43 -17.32 -8.20
CA TRP A 137 1.09 -17.75 -6.96
C TRP A 137 2.60 -17.93 -7.08
N SER A 138 3.12 -18.05 -8.27
CA SER A 138 4.54 -18.29 -8.53
C SER A 138 5.43 -17.08 -8.26
N SER A 139 4.84 -15.94 -7.94
CA SER A 139 5.57 -14.68 -7.75
C SER A 139 5.16 -13.98 -6.47
N SER A 140 5.93 -12.97 -6.05
CA SER A 140 5.56 -12.03 -4.98
C SER A 140 4.23 -11.30 -5.23
N GLY A 141 3.61 -11.48 -6.39
CA GLY A 141 2.35 -10.85 -6.79
C GLY A 141 1.16 -11.22 -5.90
N TRP A 142 1.10 -12.47 -5.41
CA TRP A 142 0.01 -12.88 -4.52
C TRP A 142 0.07 -12.18 -3.16
N ALA A 143 1.27 -12.02 -2.60
CA ALA A 143 1.45 -11.31 -1.34
C ALA A 143 1.00 -9.85 -1.48
N TYR A 144 1.28 -9.23 -2.62
CA TYR A 144 0.78 -7.90 -2.96
C TYR A 144 -0.74 -7.88 -3.10
N PHE A 145 -1.34 -8.90 -3.71
CA PHE A 145 -2.80 -9.00 -3.85
C PHE A 145 -3.49 -9.17 -2.49
N VAL A 146 -2.95 -10.03 -1.61
CA VAL A 146 -3.45 -10.17 -0.22
C VAL A 146 -3.34 -8.86 0.52
N LEU A 147 -2.21 -8.14 0.37
CA LEU A 147 -2.03 -6.79 0.90
C LEU A 147 -3.14 -5.85 0.46
N LEU A 148 -3.44 -5.83 -0.83
CA LEU A 148 -4.51 -5.01 -1.37
C LEU A 148 -5.86 -5.36 -0.76
N LEU A 149 -6.20 -6.64 -0.62
CA LEU A 149 -7.44 -7.10 0.01
C LEU A 149 -7.54 -6.68 1.48
N VAL A 150 -6.46 -6.82 2.25
CA VAL A 150 -6.40 -6.37 3.64
C VAL A 150 -6.62 -4.86 3.74
N MET A 151 -5.90 -4.08 2.93
CA MET A 151 -6.04 -2.63 2.89
C MET A 151 -7.46 -2.20 2.50
N TRP A 152 -8.04 -2.85 1.49
CA TRP A 152 -9.40 -2.58 1.07
C TRP A 152 -10.40 -2.82 2.22
N ARG A 153 -10.19 -3.89 2.98
CA ARG A 153 -10.99 -4.18 4.18
C ARG A 153 -10.85 -3.07 5.23
N MET A 154 -9.62 -2.65 5.52
CA MET A 154 -9.34 -1.55 6.42
C MET A 154 -10.12 -0.29 6.04
N LEU A 155 -10.06 0.07 4.75
CA LEU A 155 -10.67 1.29 4.24
C LEU A 155 -12.21 1.29 4.34
N ARG A 156 -12.85 0.12 4.37
CA ARG A 156 -14.30 0.02 4.50
C ARG A 156 -14.82 -0.05 5.94
N GLU A 157 -14.06 -0.63 6.85
CA GLU A 157 -14.50 -0.87 8.22
C GLU A 157 -13.92 0.10 9.23
N TYR A 158 -12.83 0.75 8.86
CA TYR A 158 -12.13 1.68 9.74
C TYR A 158 -12.08 3.06 9.11
N PRO A 159 -12.30 4.10 9.91
CA PRO A 159 -12.21 5.48 9.45
C PRO A 159 -10.75 5.88 9.22
N VAL A 160 -10.19 5.47 8.07
CA VAL A 160 -8.80 5.71 7.68
C VAL A 160 -8.76 6.36 6.31
N LEU A 161 -8.04 7.48 6.19
CA LEU A 161 -7.67 8.07 4.91
C LEU A 161 -6.33 7.51 4.46
N THR A 162 -6.26 7.00 3.23
CA THR A 162 -5.02 6.49 2.63
C THR A 162 -4.48 7.49 1.61
N LEU A 163 -3.20 7.79 1.72
CA LEU A 163 -2.47 8.65 0.79
C LEU A 163 -1.35 7.89 0.11
N HIS A 164 -1.22 8.07 -1.20
CA HIS A 164 -0.02 7.62 -1.91
C HIS A 164 1.13 8.60 -1.63
N GLY A 165 2.04 8.21 -0.74
CA GLY A 165 3.11 9.08 -0.28
C GLY A 165 4.28 8.33 0.32
N ALA A 166 5.41 9.02 0.48
CA ALA A 166 6.56 8.50 1.20
C ALA A 166 6.70 9.23 2.55
N VAL A 167 7.13 8.49 3.56
CA VAL A 167 7.28 9.02 4.92
C VAL A 167 8.69 8.82 5.42
N SER A 168 9.30 9.92 5.82
CA SER A 168 10.57 9.97 6.54
C SER A 168 10.42 10.86 7.76
N SER A 169 11.31 10.74 8.76
CA SER A 169 11.34 11.69 9.86
C SER A 169 12.73 12.27 10.10
N ALA A 170 12.74 13.49 10.59
CA ALA A 170 13.92 14.17 11.08
C ALA A 170 13.54 15.06 12.27
N ALA A 171 14.41 15.18 13.27
CA ALA A 171 14.21 16.03 14.45
C ALA A 171 12.84 15.81 15.15
N GLY A 172 12.33 14.56 15.17
CA GLY A 172 11.04 14.23 15.76
C GLY A 172 9.80 14.71 14.98
N LEU A 173 9.98 15.07 13.71
CA LEU A 173 8.93 15.53 12.80
C LEU A 173 8.80 14.55 11.63
N ALA A 174 7.59 14.09 11.34
CA ALA A 174 7.30 13.29 10.16
C ALA A 174 7.08 14.17 8.92
N LEU A 175 7.81 13.87 7.85
CA LEU A 175 7.68 14.51 6.55
C LEU A 175 6.97 13.53 5.60
N VAL A 176 5.76 13.86 5.19
CA VAL A 176 4.96 13.09 4.26
C VAL A 176 5.09 13.68 2.86
N LEU A 177 5.89 13.01 2.01
CA LEU A 177 6.11 13.43 0.63
C LEU A 177 4.92 13.01 -0.22
N VAL A 178 4.20 13.95 -0.79
CA VAL A 178 3.02 13.74 -1.63
C VAL A 178 3.32 14.23 -3.05
N GLY A 179 2.99 13.40 -4.04
CA GLY A 179 3.21 13.77 -5.44
C GLY A 179 2.90 12.61 -6.39
N PRO A 180 2.78 12.86 -7.69
CA PRO A 180 2.48 11.82 -8.68
C PRO A 180 3.58 10.75 -8.75
N SER A 181 3.29 9.65 -9.42
CA SER A 181 4.31 8.65 -9.75
C SER A 181 5.41 9.32 -10.59
N GLY A 182 6.68 9.02 -10.27
CA GLY A 182 7.82 9.64 -10.96
C GLY A 182 8.25 11.01 -10.42
N ALA A 183 7.55 11.60 -9.45
CA ALA A 183 7.94 12.88 -8.84
C ALA A 183 9.25 12.82 -8.02
N GLY A 184 9.84 11.64 -7.84
CA GLY A 184 11.11 11.47 -7.10
C GLY A 184 10.95 11.20 -5.61
N LYS A 185 9.77 10.83 -5.11
CA LYS A 185 9.52 10.53 -3.67
C LYS A 185 10.53 9.54 -3.11
N SER A 186 10.66 8.36 -3.73
CA SER A 186 11.58 7.30 -3.28
C SER A 186 13.04 7.76 -3.35
N THR A 187 13.44 8.44 -4.41
CA THR A 187 14.80 8.98 -4.56
C THR A 187 15.12 10.01 -3.47
N LEU A 188 14.18 10.90 -3.18
CA LEU A 188 14.35 11.90 -2.13
C LEU A 188 14.36 11.27 -0.74
N SER A 189 13.52 10.25 -0.49
CA SER A 189 13.54 9.50 0.77
C SER A 189 14.88 8.83 1.02
N MET A 190 15.49 8.25 -0.03
CA MET A 190 16.85 7.69 0.07
C MET A 190 17.89 8.77 0.34
N ALA A 191 17.85 9.90 -0.36
CA ALA A 191 18.77 11.03 -0.13
C ALA A 191 18.66 11.59 1.29
N MET A 192 17.46 11.62 1.85
CA MET A 192 17.21 12.01 3.25
C MET A 192 17.77 10.98 4.22
N ALA A 193 17.57 9.68 3.96
CA ALA A 193 18.11 8.61 4.79
C ALA A 193 19.65 8.62 4.81
N GLN A 194 20.30 8.85 3.67
CA GLN A 194 21.76 9.03 3.57
C GLN A 194 22.29 10.21 4.41
N GLN A 195 21.45 11.19 4.74
CA GLN A 195 21.77 12.36 5.55
C GLN A 195 21.22 12.26 6.99
N GLY A 196 20.83 11.06 7.42
CA GLY A 196 20.44 10.78 8.81
C GLY A 196 18.96 10.94 9.14
N ALA A 197 18.08 11.06 8.13
CA ALA A 197 16.66 10.92 8.37
C ALA A 197 16.29 9.45 8.58
N THR A 198 15.25 9.20 9.36
CA THR A 198 14.67 7.87 9.48
C THR A 198 13.62 7.66 8.40
N TYR A 199 13.79 6.61 7.59
CA TYR A 199 12.80 6.20 6.59
C TYR A 199 11.78 5.24 7.19
N TYR A 200 10.50 5.40 6.82
CA TYR A 200 9.41 4.51 7.28
C TYR A 200 8.70 3.79 6.14
N GLY A 201 8.50 4.40 4.99
CA GLY A 201 7.84 3.79 3.85
C GLY A 201 7.63 4.77 2.69
N ASP A 202 7.37 4.26 1.47
CA ASP A 202 7.30 5.09 0.25
C ASP A 202 6.08 4.82 -0.65
N GLU A 203 5.09 4.07 -0.20
CA GLU A 203 3.90 3.77 -1.01
C GLU A 203 2.63 4.34 -0.38
N LEU A 204 2.43 4.06 0.92
CA LEU A 204 1.19 4.35 1.59
C LEU A 204 1.42 4.97 2.97
N ALA A 205 0.75 6.07 3.19
CA ALA A 205 0.56 6.70 4.48
C ALA A 205 -0.92 6.65 4.84
N PHE A 206 -1.23 6.28 6.08
CA PHE A 206 -2.59 6.18 6.58
C PHE A 206 -2.81 7.23 7.65
N PHE A 207 -3.97 7.86 7.63
CA PHE A 207 -4.41 8.74 8.71
C PHE A 207 -5.71 8.22 9.28
N THR A 208 -5.71 7.89 10.57
CA THR A 208 -6.94 7.60 11.30
C THR A 208 -7.79 8.86 11.37
N LEU A 209 -9.09 8.77 11.07
CA LEU A 209 -9.95 9.97 11.01
C LEU A 209 -10.35 10.48 12.38
N ASN A 210 -10.35 9.62 13.41
CA ASN A 210 -10.77 9.97 14.76
C ASN A 210 -9.75 10.88 15.46
N ASP A 211 -8.47 10.50 15.42
CA ASP A 211 -7.36 11.19 16.08
C ASP A 211 -6.38 11.84 15.12
N ARG A 212 -6.56 11.60 13.81
CA ARG A 212 -5.75 12.10 12.71
C ARG A 212 -4.27 11.70 12.79
N HIS A 213 -3.99 10.58 13.45
CA HIS A 213 -2.64 10.09 13.60
C HIS A 213 -2.13 9.46 12.32
N LEU A 214 -0.87 9.74 12.02
CA LEU A 214 -0.14 9.12 10.91
C LEU A 214 0.26 7.69 11.27
N HIS A 215 -0.04 6.76 10.36
CA HIS A 215 0.51 5.41 10.33
C HIS A 215 1.14 5.17 8.96
N VAL A 216 2.15 4.33 8.89
CA VAL A 216 2.93 4.15 7.67
C VAL A 216 2.93 2.69 7.25
N TRP A 217 2.77 2.47 5.96
CA TRP A 217 3.07 1.18 5.36
C TRP A 217 4.58 1.01 5.22
N ARG A 218 5.14 0.15 6.06
CA ARG A 218 6.59 -0.12 6.09
C ARG A 218 6.94 -1.14 5.04
N ARG A 219 7.81 -0.76 4.12
CA ARG A 219 8.36 -1.63 3.08
C ARG A 219 9.77 -1.20 2.73
N ASP A 220 10.50 -2.08 2.06
CA ASP A 220 11.77 -1.72 1.46
C ASP A 220 11.58 -0.63 0.41
N LEU A 221 12.61 0.16 0.19
CA LEU A 221 12.58 1.24 -0.78
C LEU A 221 12.90 0.70 -2.17
N TYR A 222 12.08 1.09 -3.15
CA TYR A 222 12.24 0.68 -4.54
C TYR A 222 12.70 1.86 -5.39
N LEU A 223 13.87 1.74 -6.02
CA LEU A 223 14.43 2.76 -6.88
C LEU A 223 14.47 2.32 -8.35
N ARG A 224 14.14 3.23 -9.25
CA ARG A 224 14.36 3.10 -10.69
C ARG A 224 15.78 3.51 -11.05
N PRO A 225 16.31 3.10 -12.25
CA PRO A 225 17.67 3.45 -12.67
C PRO A 225 17.99 4.95 -12.59
N GLY A 226 17.06 5.80 -13.07
CA GLY A 226 17.23 7.26 -12.98
C GLY A 226 17.30 7.79 -11.55
N GLY A 227 16.62 7.13 -10.60
CA GLY A 227 16.72 7.48 -9.17
C GLY A 227 18.09 7.13 -8.59
N VAL A 228 18.62 5.94 -8.92
CA VAL A 228 19.97 5.50 -8.52
C VAL A 228 21.02 6.45 -9.08
N GLN A 229 20.94 6.77 -10.36
CA GLN A 229 21.86 7.71 -11.01
C GLN A 229 21.79 9.12 -10.39
N ALA A 230 20.58 9.60 -10.07
CA ALA A 230 20.41 10.91 -9.43
C ALA A 230 21.02 10.97 -8.01
N LEU A 231 21.17 9.82 -7.35
CA LEU A 231 21.88 9.70 -6.07
C LEU A 231 23.41 9.59 -6.21
N GLY A 232 23.93 9.60 -7.45
CA GLY A 232 25.36 9.49 -7.73
C GLY A 232 25.90 8.06 -7.72
N SER A 233 25.02 7.06 -7.74
CA SER A 233 25.40 5.64 -7.81
C SER A 233 25.28 5.12 -9.25
N ALA A 234 26.12 4.14 -9.61
CA ALA A 234 26.05 3.51 -10.91
C ALA A 234 24.96 2.42 -10.92
N PRO A 235 24.01 2.44 -11.90
CA PRO A 235 22.93 1.45 -11.94
C PRO A 235 23.44 0.00 -12.04
N GLU A 236 24.60 -0.25 -12.63
CA GLU A 236 25.26 -1.55 -12.75
C GLU A 236 25.67 -2.18 -11.41
N ASP A 237 25.78 -1.38 -10.34
CA ASP A 237 26.12 -1.85 -9.01
C ASP A 237 24.92 -2.52 -8.28
N PHE A 238 23.75 -2.55 -8.93
CA PHE A 238 22.53 -3.02 -8.29
C PHE A 238 21.90 -4.21 -9.01
N THR A 239 21.29 -5.10 -8.23
CA THR A 239 20.44 -6.16 -8.76
C THR A 239 19.05 -5.61 -9.05
N TRP A 240 18.61 -5.76 -10.30
CA TRP A 240 17.33 -5.25 -10.78
C TRP A 240 16.30 -6.36 -10.85
N ALA A 241 15.11 -6.08 -10.37
CA ALA A 241 13.95 -6.94 -10.52
C ALA A 241 12.88 -6.20 -11.36
N GLU A 242 12.35 -6.86 -12.35
CA GLU A 242 11.20 -6.36 -13.10
C GLU A 242 9.93 -6.66 -12.33
N SER A 243 9.38 -5.65 -11.67
CA SER A 243 8.04 -5.75 -11.05
C SER A 243 6.91 -5.59 -12.07
N LYS A 244 7.22 -4.99 -13.23
CA LYS A 244 6.31 -4.74 -14.37
C LYS A 244 7.14 -4.72 -15.64
N PRO A 245 6.56 -5.07 -16.81
CA PRO A 245 7.25 -4.93 -18.08
C PRO A 245 7.81 -3.51 -18.27
N ASN A 246 9.08 -3.39 -18.59
CA ASN A 246 9.80 -2.13 -18.80
C ASN A 246 9.87 -1.16 -17.58
N ASP A 247 9.70 -1.66 -16.36
CA ASP A 247 9.85 -0.87 -15.13
C ASP A 247 10.81 -1.58 -14.14
N PRO A 248 12.11 -1.70 -14.47
CA PRO A 248 13.08 -2.31 -13.58
C PRO A 248 13.23 -1.47 -12.30
N LYS A 249 13.32 -2.15 -11.17
CA LYS A 249 13.55 -1.53 -9.87
C LYS A 249 14.58 -2.33 -9.08
N CYS A 250 15.47 -1.63 -8.38
CA CYS A 250 16.27 -2.25 -7.34
C CYS A 250 15.62 -2.08 -5.98
N VAL A 251 15.84 -3.04 -5.12
CA VAL A 251 15.36 -3.02 -3.72
C VAL A 251 16.48 -2.52 -2.83
N MET A 252 16.19 -1.49 -2.05
CA MET A 252 17.10 -0.94 -1.06
C MET A 252 16.54 -1.27 0.32
N THR A 253 17.14 -2.25 0.98
CA THR A 253 16.79 -2.56 2.37
C THR A 253 17.44 -1.53 3.29
N LEU A 254 16.62 -0.70 3.90
CA LEU A 254 17.06 0.29 4.87
C LEU A 254 16.96 -0.26 6.28
N GLN A 255 17.82 0.26 7.16
CA GLN A 255 17.82 -0.10 8.56
C GLN A 255 16.44 0.10 9.19
N GLU A 256 16.00 -0.86 10.02
CA GLU A 256 14.77 -0.74 10.78
C GLU A 256 14.83 0.49 11.69
N PRO A 257 13.77 1.33 11.71
CA PRO A 257 13.76 2.49 12.59
C PRO A 257 13.83 2.09 14.06
N GLU A 258 14.76 2.67 14.78
CA GLU A 258 14.89 2.49 16.24
C GLU A 258 13.70 3.09 17.01
N ARG A 259 13.00 4.06 16.40
CA ARG A 259 11.89 4.77 17.02
C ARG A 259 10.64 4.67 16.15
N PRO A 260 9.45 4.64 16.74
CA PRO A 260 8.20 4.70 15.99
C PRO A 260 8.08 6.03 15.23
N CYS A 261 7.35 6.00 14.13
CA CYS A 261 7.05 7.20 13.35
C CYS A 261 6.33 8.24 14.22
N PRO A 262 6.74 9.52 14.19
CA PRO A 262 5.99 10.61 14.84
C PRO A 262 4.58 10.71 14.27
N ARG A 263 3.55 10.35 15.05
CA ARG A 263 2.17 10.20 14.55
C ARG A 263 1.40 11.50 14.49
N ASN A 264 1.73 12.47 15.35
CA ASN A 264 1.00 13.72 15.55
C ASN A 264 1.83 15.00 15.27
N ARG A 265 3.09 14.84 14.88
CA ARG A 265 3.96 15.92 14.42
C ARG A 265 4.29 15.70 12.95
N VAL A 266 3.39 16.12 12.07
CA VAL A 266 3.42 15.83 10.64
C VAL A 266 3.52 17.11 9.84
N GLN A 267 4.25 17.05 8.72
CA GLN A 267 4.29 18.07 7.69
C GLN A 267 4.00 17.41 6.33
N PHE A 268 3.08 17.98 5.58
CA PHE A 268 2.85 17.56 4.19
C PHE A 268 3.77 18.31 3.25
N ILE A 269 4.55 17.58 2.46
CA ILE A 269 5.48 18.12 1.47
C ILE A 269 5.00 17.73 0.08
N PHE A 270 4.37 18.66 -0.62
CA PHE A 270 3.86 18.47 -1.97
C PHE A 270 4.94 18.71 -3.01
N MET A 271 5.34 17.66 -3.72
CA MET A 271 6.35 17.73 -4.77
C MET A 271 5.76 18.40 -6.03
N ASP A 272 6.31 19.55 -6.41
CA ASP A 272 5.77 20.46 -7.45
C ASP A 272 6.55 20.39 -8.77
N GLY A 273 7.31 19.32 -8.97
CA GLY A 273 8.15 19.11 -10.13
C GLY A 273 9.62 19.41 -9.89
N PHE A 274 10.41 19.16 -10.93
CA PHE A 274 11.87 19.37 -10.87
C PHE A 274 12.24 20.81 -11.21
N ALA A 275 13.26 21.32 -10.52
CA ALA A 275 13.80 22.66 -10.69
C ALA A 275 15.33 22.64 -10.60
N GLU A 276 15.99 23.68 -11.07
CA GLU A 276 17.45 23.83 -10.96
C GLU A 276 17.90 23.88 -9.49
N LYS A 277 17.12 24.58 -8.65
CA LYS A 277 17.38 24.71 -7.21
C LYS A 277 16.18 24.24 -6.41
N ALA A 278 16.45 23.54 -5.32
CA ALA A 278 15.41 23.16 -4.37
C ALA A 278 14.86 24.40 -3.65
N ALA A 279 13.54 24.47 -3.53
CA ALA A 279 12.87 25.53 -2.78
C ALA A 279 11.63 24.99 -2.07
N LEU A 280 11.39 25.45 -0.84
CA LEU A 280 10.26 25.07 -0.02
C LEU A 280 9.44 26.31 0.33
N HIS A 281 8.15 26.28 0.00
CA HIS A 281 7.24 27.40 0.23
C HIS A 281 5.99 26.92 0.98
N PRO A 282 5.41 27.71 1.86
CA PRO A 282 4.10 27.40 2.44
C PRO A 282 3.06 27.16 1.35
N LEU A 283 2.15 26.25 1.59
CA LEU A 283 1.04 25.96 0.70
C LEU A 283 -0.28 26.22 1.43
N GLU A 284 -1.16 26.99 0.81
CA GLU A 284 -2.46 27.33 1.38
C GLU A 284 -3.37 26.10 1.51
N GLY A 285 -4.21 26.07 2.56
CA GLY A 285 -5.04 24.92 2.92
C GLY A 285 -5.97 24.43 1.79
N GLY A 286 -6.57 25.35 1.05
CA GLY A 286 -7.45 24.99 -0.08
C GLY A 286 -6.73 24.23 -1.21
N GLU A 287 -5.54 24.72 -1.59
CA GLU A 287 -4.73 24.04 -2.60
C GLU A 287 -4.14 22.72 -2.06
N ALA A 288 -3.72 22.70 -0.79
CA ALA A 288 -3.25 21.49 -0.13
C ALA A 288 -4.34 20.43 -0.09
N ALA A 289 -5.57 20.80 0.28
CA ALA A 289 -6.73 19.89 0.27
C ALA A 289 -7.00 19.32 -1.11
N ARG A 290 -6.98 20.15 -2.15
CA ARG A 290 -7.15 19.71 -3.54
C ARG A 290 -6.08 18.69 -3.96
N ARG A 291 -4.84 18.90 -3.54
CA ARG A 291 -3.72 17.99 -3.83
C ARG A 291 -3.81 16.69 -3.04
N LEU A 292 -4.20 16.73 -1.76
CA LEU A 292 -4.44 15.52 -0.96
C LEU A 292 -5.57 14.67 -1.54
N LEU A 293 -6.66 15.28 -1.99
CA LEU A 293 -7.76 14.57 -2.65
C LEU A 293 -7.32 13.84 -3.92
N LYS A 294 -6.41 14.44 -4.70
CA LYS A 294 -5.82 13.78 -5.88
C LYS A 294 -4.84 12.66 -5.51
N GLY A 295 -4.17 12.79 -4.37
CA GLY A 295 -3.24 11.81 -3.83
C GLY A 295 -3.89 10.73 -2.96
N ALA A 296 -5.20 10.85 -2.68
CA ALA A 296 -5.95 9.82 -1.97
C ALA A 296 -5.97 8.53 -2.82
N ALA A 297 -5.28 7.51 -2.31
CA ALA A 297 -4.94 6.35 -3.12
C ALA A 297 -6.08 5.34 -3.21
N TYR A 298 -6.91 5.23 -2.17
CA TYR A 298 -7.92 4.18 -2.08
C TYR A 298 -9.17 4.65 -1.36
N GLY A 299 -10.29 4.16 -1.86
CA GLY A 299 -11.61 4.67 -1.64
C GLY A 299 -12.11 4.68 -0.21
N ASP A 300 -12.43 5.84 0.22
CA ASP A 300 -13.44 6.07 1.25
C ASP A 300 -14.83 5.78 0.64
N PRO A 301 -15.73 5.17 1.40
CA PRO A 301 -17.11 4.91 0.97
C PRO A 301 -17.91 6.20 0.70
N SER A 302 -17.47 7.35 1.21
CA SER A 302 -18.18 8.63 1.10
C SER A 302 -17.25 9.76 0.65
N VAL A 303 -17.63 10.43 -0.45
CA VAL A 303 -16.93 11.65 -0.90
C VAL A 303 -16.95 12.74 0.17
N VAL A 304 -18.04 12.84 0.93
CA VAL A 304 -18.20 13.82 2.00
C VAL A 304 -17.21 13.54 3.13
N ALA A 305 -17.16 12.31 3.63
CA ALA A 305 -16.23 11.93 4.69
C ALA A 305 -14.76 12.14 4.29
N ARG A 306 -14.43 11.90 3.00
CA ARG A 306 -13.09 12.19 2.47
C ARG A 306 -12.76 13.67 2.47
N LEU A 307 -13.71 14.50 2.03
CA LEU A 307 -13.55 15.95 2.06
C LEU A 307 -13.36 16.48 3.49
N GLU A 308 -14.16 16.01 4.43
CA GLU A 308 -14.05 16.35 5.85
C GLU A 308 -12.70 15.92 6.44
N ALA A 309 -12.27 14.69 6.15
CA ALA A 309 -10.98 14.17 6.59
C ALA A 309 -9.80 15.00 6.05
N VAL A 310 -9.79 15.26 4.75
CA VAL A 310 -8.72 16.05 4.11
C VAL A 310 -8.73 17.47 4.64
N SER A 311 -9.90 18.11 4.78
CA SER A 311 -10.03 19.44 5.37
C SER A 311 -9.48 19.48 6.79
N ALA A 312 -9.81 18.48 7.62
CA ALA A 312 -9.30 18.39 8.98
C ALA A 312 -7.77 18.22 9.02
N LEU A 313 -7.19 17.43 8.11
CA LEU A 313 -5.74 17.20 8.05
C LEU A 313 -4.98 18.47 7.64
N VAL A 314 -5.42 19.21 6.63
CA VAL A 314 -4.74 20.44 6.18
C VAL A 314 -4.88 21.58 7.17
N ASN A 315 -5.92 21.57 8.01
CA ASN A 315 -6.07 22.52 9.10
C ASN A 315 -5.20 22.19 10.33
N GLN A 316 -4.88 20.91 10.51
CA GLN A 316 -4.08 20.43 11.64
C GLN A 316 -2.58 20.44 11.35
N TYR A 317 -2.19 20.09 10.13
CA TYR A 317 -0.80 19.88 9.76
C TYR A 317 -0.34 20.87 8.70
N PRO A 318 0.81 21.54 8.92
CA PRO A 318 1.39 22.44 7.93
C PRO A 318 1.65 21.76 6.60
N CYS A 319 1.40 22.51 5.53
CA CYS A 319 1.52 22.06 4.16
C CYS A 319 2.55 22.93 3.41
N TRP A 320 3.41 22.28 2.64
CA TRP A 320 4.51 22.92 1.94
C TRP A 320 4.56 22.47 0.48
N ARG A 321 4.88 23.38 -0.40
CA ARG A 321 5.17 23.12 -1.80
C ARG A 321 6.68 23.02 -1.99
N LEU A 322 7.16 21.93 -2.57
CA LEU A 322 8.57 21.64 -2.80
C LEU A 322 8.89 21.63 -4.29
N ALA A 323 9.71 22.58 -4.74
CA ALA A 323 10.42 22.47 -6.00
C ALA A 323 11.64 21.56 -5.79
N VAL A 324 11.73 20.48 -6.56
CA VAL A 324 12.73 19.42 -6.35
C VAL A 324 13.98 19.74 -7.16
N GLY A 325 15.07 20.04 -6.49
CA GLY A 325 16.39 20.18 -7.08
C GLY A 325 17.18 18.87 -7.08
N LYS A 326 18.51 18.95 -7.04
CA LYS A 326 19.35 17.77 -6.85
C LYS A 326 18.96 17.05 -5.54
N PRO A 327 18.87 15.71 -5.54
CA PRO A 327 18.36 14.96 -4.38
C PRO A 327 19.06 15.30 -3.06
N SER A 328 20.40 15.38 -3.06
CA SER A 328 21.19 15.71 -1.88
C SER A 328 20.90 17.12 -1.34
N GLN A 329 20.76 18.11 -2.22
CA GLN A 329 20.45 19.50 -1.83
C GLN A 329 19.01 19.62 -1.33
N THR A 330 18.07 18.93 -1.98
CA THR A 330 16.66 18.90 -1.58
C THR A 330 16.50 18.22 -0.22
N ALA A 331 17.21 17.12 0.01
CA ALA A 331 17.25 16.46 1.30
C ALA A 331 17.80 17.37 2.40
N ALA A 332 18.93 18.04 2.16
CA ALA A 332 19.53 19.00 3.11
C ALA A 332 18.55 20.13 3.47
N LEU A 333 17.82 20.68 2.47
CA LEU A 333 16.79 21.70 2.69
C LEU A 333 15.67 21.19 3.61
N LEU A 334 15.12 19.99 3.35
CA LEU A 334 14.05 19.42 4.17
C LEU A 334 14.52 19.09 5.59
N LEU A 335 15.75 18.59 5.74
CA LEU A 335 16.31 18.31 7.07
C LEU A 335 16.59 19.59 7.86
N ALA A 336 17.07 20.65 7.20
CA ALA A 336 17.23 21.96 7.83
C ALA A 336 15.88 22.54 8.26
N HIS A 337 14.86 22.44 7.40
CA HIS A 337 13.49 22.83 7.74
C HIS A 337 12.95 22.05 8.94
N ALA A 338 13.10 20.71 8.96
CA ALA A 338 12.65 19.92 10.10
C ALA A 338 13.34 20.33 11.41
N ARG A 339 14.64 20.61 11.38
CA ARG A 339 15.39 21.08 12.56
C ARG A 339 14.95 22.46 13.04
N SER A 340 14.56 23.35 12.14
CA SER A 340 14.06 24.69 12.52
C SER A 340 12.71 24.68 13.24
N LEU A 341 11.99 23.53 13.19
CA LEU A 341 10.68 23.35 13.82
C LEU A 341 10.73 22.40 15.05
N ALA A 342 11.89 21.86 15.37
CA ALA A 342 12.10 20.99 16.52
C ALA A 342 12.23 21.81 17.81
#